data_70575822b012a6947e752078af4c97af
#
_entry.id   70575822b012a6947e752078af4c97af
#
_cell.length_a   1.000
_cell.length_b   1.000
_cell.length_c   1.000
_cell.angle_alpha   90.00
_cell.angle_beta   90.00
_cell.angle_gamma   90.00
#
_symmetry.space_group_name_H-M   'P 1'
#
loop_
_entity.id
_entity.type
_entity.pdbx_description
1 polymer ?
#
loop_
_entity_poly.entity_id
_entity_poly.type
_entity_poly.pdbx_seq_one_letter_code
_entity_poly.pdbx_strand_id
1 'polypeptide(L)'
;MSKTKIGKIITLEGIEKSGKTTQAQMLSHYLRKERHLNTAHFDLPDYQTDVGKLIDKYLNYAEMPANPEVLHLLYAANRYEIRDVINFHLNDGYVVIMNRYYQSNLVYGYVNGLDTDWLSILDENMPRSDLTIILDAPVQITEKRGTPVNENRFGPAKEFIEKVREAFLSLAEKEKWKVIDATRSKEDIHRDIIRIVENQF
;
A
#
# COMPACT_ATOMS: atom_id res chain seq x y z
N MET A 1 14.68 -28.56 17.88
CA MET A 1 14.88 -27.32 17.10
C MET A 1 13.50 -26.79 16.76
N SER A 2 13.08 -25.68 17.38
CA SER A 2 11.82 -25.00 17.03
C SER A 2 11.93 -24.56 15.57
N LYS A 3 10.98 -24.97 14.71
CA LYS A 3 10.86 -24.42 13.36
C LYS A 3 10.67 -22.91 13.52
N THR A 4 11.64 -22.10 13.10
CA THR A 4 11.50 -20.65 13.03
C THR A 4 10.29 -20.39 12.16
N LYS A 5 9.24 -19.80 12.74
CA LYS A 5 8.02 -19.48 12.01
C LYS A 5 8.39 -18.34 11.06
N ILE A 6 8.34 -18.60 9.75
CA ILE A 6 8.60 -17.57 8.73
C ILE A 6 7.57 -16.45 8.93
N GLY A 7 8.04 -15.22 8.95
CA GLY A 7 7.18 -14.04 9.07
C GLY A 7 6.22 -13.89 7.90
N LYS A 8 5.27 -12.97 8.02
CA LYS A 8 4.21 -12.75 7.03
C LYS A 8 4.10 -11.28 6.65
N ILE A 9 3.71 -10.99 5.41
CA ILE A 9 3.44 -9.63 4.93
C ILE A 9 1.93 -9.45 4.73
N ILE A 10 1.37 -8.47 5.43
CA ILE A 10 0.01 -7.99 5.23
C ILE A 10 0.07 -6.59 4.64
N THR A 11 -0.48 -6.41 3.45
CA THR A 11 -0.51 -5.12 2.77
C THR A 11 -1.91 -4.51 2.81
N LEU A 12 -2.01 -3.27 3.26
CA LEU A 12 -3.21 -2.45 3.18
C LEU A 12 -3.10 -1.47 2.02
N GLU A 13 -4.05 -1.55 1.11
CA GLU A 13 -4.09 -0.76 -0.11
C GLU A 13 -5.41 0.00 -0.26
N GLY A 14 -5.48 0.86 -1.25
CA GLY A 14 -6.64 1.68 -1.57
C GLY A 14 -6.25 3.14 -1.84
N ILE A 15 -7.21 3.95 -2.27
CA ILE A 15 -7.00 5.36 -2.55
C ILE A 15 -6.61 6.15 -1.30
N GLU A 16 -6.17 7.40 -1.46
CA GLU A 16 -5.85 8.25 -0.32
C GLU A 16 -7.04 8.41 0.63
N LYS A 17 -6.76 8.54 1.94
CA LYS A 17 -7.79 8.73 2.99
C LYS A 17 -8.84 7.62 3.08
N SER A 18 -8.60 6.46 2.48
CA SER A 18 -9.44 5.26 2.67
C SER A 18 -9.35 4.66 4.09
N GLY A 19 -8.36 5.10 4.91
CA GLY A 19 -8.19 4.66 6.29
C GLY A 19 -7.04 3.70 6.54
N LYS A 20 -6.16 3.47 5.57
CA LYS A 20 -5.04 2.52 5.65
C LYS A 20 -4.16 2.70 6.89
N THR A 21 -3.67 3.93 7.13
CA THR A 21 -2.80 4.23 8.28
C THR A 21 -3.47 3.89 9.61
N THR A 22 -4.75 4.28 9.78
CA THR A 22 -5.53 3.96 10.97
C THR A 22 -5.65 2.45 11.17
N GLN A 23 -6.00 1.73 10.10
CA GLN A 23 -6.18 0.27 10.17
C GLN A 23 -4.86 -0.47 10.35
N ALA A 24 -3.76 0.00 9.77
CA ALA A 24 -2.44 -0.57 9.99
C ALA A 24 -2.01 -0.47 11.46
N GLN A 25 -2.23 0.70 12.08
CA GLN A 25 -1.94 0.92 13.51
C GLN A 25 -2.82 0.04 14.41
N MET A 26 -4.13 -0.02 14.13
CA MET A 26 -5.06 -0.86 14.88
C MET A 26 -4.72 -2.35 14.75
N LEU A 27 -4.39 -2.81 13.53
CA LEU A 27 -3.97 -4.20 13.28
C LEU A 27 -2.67 -4.54 14.00
N SER A 28 -1.67 -3.65 13.94
CA SER A 28 -0.41 -3.84 14.67
C SER A 28 -0.64 -3.93 16.18
N HIS A 29 -1.52 -3.07 16.72
CA HIS A 29 -1.87 -3.13 18.15
C HIS A 29 -2.54 -4.44 18.52
N TYR A 30 -3.54 -4.88 17.75
CA TYR A 30 -4.25 -6.15 17.95
C TYR A 30 -3.30 -7.34 17.92
N LEU A 31 -2.47 -7.45 16.87
CA LEU A 31 -1.55 -8.57 16.72
C LEU A 31 -0.55 -8.66 17.89
N ARG A 32 -0.05 -7.52 18.38
CA ARG A 32 0.87 -7.48 19.53
C ARG A 32 0.18 -7.79 20.85
N LYS A 33 -0.99 -7.23 21.11
CA LYS A 33 -1.65 -7.31 22.41
C LYS A 33 -2.45 -8.60 22.58
N GLU A 34 -3.23 -8.97 21.56
CA GLU A 34 -4.16 -10.09 21.65
C GLU A 34 -3.57 -11.40 21.09
N ARG A 35 -2.66 -11.28 20.12
CA ARG A 35 -2.05 -12.47 19.48
C ARG A 35 -0.59 -12.71 19.91
N HIS A 36 0.00 -11.80 20.69
CA HIS A 36 1.39 -11.86 21.17
C HIS A 36 2.41 -12.05 20.03
N LEU A 37 2.13 -11.46 18.85
CA LEU A 37 3.00 -11.50 17.69
C LEU A 37 3.84 -10.24 17.60
N ASN A 38 5.10 -10.37 17.19
CA ASN A 38 5.93 -9.24 16.85
C ASN A 38 5.47 -8.65 15.51
N THR A 39 5.41 -7.32 15.42
CA THR A 39 5.01 -6.62 14.20
C THR A 39 6.04 -5.56 13.80
N ALA A 40 6.27 -5.40 12.52
CA ALA A 40 6.94 -4.25 11.92
C ALA A 40 5.94 -3.52 11.00
N HIS A 41 6.02 -2.20 10.93
CA HIS A 41 5.12 -1.39 10.12
C HIS A 41 5.92 -0.46 9.22
N PHE A 42 5.56 -0.41 7.94
CA PHE A 42 6.16 0.45 6.93
C PHE A 42 5.07 1.21 6.17
N ASP A 43 5.28 2.51 6.03
CA ASP A 43 4.47 3.40 5.18
C ASP A 43 5.25 3.73 3.92
N LEU A 44 4.66 3.52 2.75
CA LEU A 44 5.29 3.81 1.46
C LEU A 44 4.45 4.78 0.60
N PRO A 45 5.09 5.70 -0.12
CA PRO A 45 6.55 5.95 -0.12
C PRO A 45 7.05 6.44 1.23
N ASP A 46 8.27 6.04 1.62
CA ASP A 46 8.92 6.60 2.79
C ASP A 46 9.65 7.88 2.39
N TYR A 47 9.04 9.02 2.66
CA TYR A 47 9.57 10.35 2.33
C TYR A 47 10.75 10.80 3.21
N GLN A 48 11.15 10.01 4.20
CA GLN A 48 12.31 10.33 5.04
C GLN A 48 13.63 9.89 4.38
N THR A 49 13.58 8.91 3.48
CA THR A 49 14.74 8.44 2.73
C THR A 49 15.16 9.43 1.63
N ASP A 50 16.35 9.28 1.09
CA ASP A 50 16.83 10.17 0.03
C ASP A 50 16.03 9.97 -1.27
N VAL A 51 15.65 8.73 -1.63
CA VAL A 51 14.78 8.47 -2.77
C VAL A 51 13.37 9.01 -2.49
N GLY A 52 12.87 8.87 -1.27
CA GLY A 52 11.56 9.41 -0.88
C GLY A 52 11.50 10.95 -1.00
N LYS A 53 12.54 11.66 -0.60
CA LYS A 53 12.67 13.11 -0.81
C LYS A 53 12.71 13.47 -2.30
N LEU A 54 13.35 12.63 -3.12
CA LEU A 54 13.36 12.82 -4.57
C LEU A 54 11.98 12.61 -5.18
N ILE A 55 11.21 11.63 -4.69
CA ILE A 55 9.81 11.42 -5.09
C ILE A 55 8.99 12.67 -4.75
N ASP A 56 9.07 13.18 -3.51
CA ASP A 56 8.35 14.37 -3.08
C ASP A 56 8.69 15.58 -3.97
N LYS A 57 9.98 15.79 -4.20
CA LYS A 57 10.46 16.82 -5.13
C LYS A 57 9.87 16.61 -6.54
N TYR A 58 9.92 15.40 -7.07
CA TYR A 58 9.42 15.08 -8.40
C TYR A 58 7.91 15.31 -8.54
N LEU A 59 7.13 15.01 -7.49
CA LEU A 59 5.68 15.22 -7.47
C LEU A 59 5.29 16.70 -7.41
N ASN A 60 6.07 17.52 -6.71
CA ASN A 60 5.70 18.89 -6.37
C ASN A 60 6.37 19.98 -7.26
N TYR A 61 7.42 19.65 -8.01
CA TYR A 61 8.11 20.62 -8.88
C TYR A 61 7.51 20.63 -10.29
N ALA A 62 6.81 21.72 -10.62
CA ALA A 62 6.15 21.91 -11.91
C ALA A 62 7.10 22.10 -13.12
N GLU A 63 8.39 22.39 -12.85
CA GLU A 63 9.37 22.72 -13.89
C GLU A 63 9.95 21.50 -14.64
N MET A 64 9.79 20.29 -14.10
CA MET A 64 10.25 19.06 -14.75
C MET A 64 9.09 18.44 -15.55
N PRO A 65 9.32 17.94 -16.77
CA PRO A 65 8.30 17.18 -17.50
C PRO A 65 7.81 16.01 -16.67
N ALA A 66 6.49 15.85 -16.57
CA ALA A 66 5.90 14.70 -15.87
C ALA A 66 6.15 13.44 -16.74
N ASN A 67 7.01 12.56 -16.24
CA ASN A 67 7.28 11.27 -16.87
C ASN A 67 6.87 10.15 -15.90
N PRO A 68 5.79 9.42 -16.20
CA PRO A 68 5.31 8.35 -15.32
C PRO A 68 6.35 7.26 -15.09
N GLU A 69 7.12 6.87 -16.09
CA GLU A 69 8.15 5.83 -15.95
C GLU A 69 9.19 6.22 -14.90
N VAL A 70 9.66 7.47 -14.92
CA VAL A 70 10.62 7.97 -13.93
C VAL A 70 10.03 7.90 -12.52
N LEU A 71 8.77 8.31 -12.35
CA LEU A 71 8.10 8.25 -11.04
C LEU A 71 7.98 6.81 -10.53
N HIS A 72 7.57 5.88 -11.39
CA HIS A 72 7.39 4.48 -11.01
C HIS A 72 8.72 3.76 -10.75
N LEU A 73 9.81 4.14 -11.42
CA LEU A 73 11.18 3.74 -11.09
C LEU A 73 11.61 4.25 -9.71
N LEU A 74 11.31 5.52 -9.37
CA LEU A 74 11.61 6.08 -8.06
C LEU A 74 10.81 5.38 -6.95
N TYR A 75 9.53 5.08 -7.18
CA TYR A 75 8.73 4.30 -6.24
C TYR A 75 9.30 2.89 -6.03
N ALA A 76 9.77 2.23 -7.08
CA ALA A 76 10.45 0.94 -6.96
C ALA A 76 11.74 1.09 -6.14
N ALA A 77 12.61 2.05 -6.49
CA ALA A 77 13.85 2.31 -5.76
C ALA A 77 13.60 2.56 -4.26
N ASN A 78 12.57 3.34 -3.89
CA ASN A 78 12.20 3.60 -2.50
C ASN A 78 11.79 2.31 -1.75
N ARG A 79 11.12 1.35 -2.42
CA ARG A 79 10.84 0.03 -1.84
C ARG A 79 12.10 -0.80 -1.64
N TYR A 80 13.05 -0.73 -2.58
CA TYR A 80 14.32 -1.44 -2.47
C TYR A 80 15.19 -0.94 -1.31
N GLU A 81 15.11 0.34 -0.93
CA GLU A 81 15.83 0.88 0.24
C GLU A 81 15.50 0.12 1.53
N ILE A 82 14.25 -0.37 1.66
CA ILE A 82 13.78 -1.05 2.87
C ILE A 82 13.72 -2.58 2.73
N ARG A 83 14.07 -3.14 1.56
CA ARG A 83 13.93 -4.59 1.27
C ARG A 83 14.65 -5.46 2.31
N ASP A 84 15.89 -5.12 2.62
CA ASP A 84 16.70 -5.95 3.51
C ASP A 84 16.20 -5.87 4.96
N VAL A 85 15.63 -4.74 5.37
CA VAL A 85 14.97 -4.57 6.66
C VAL A 85 13.68 -5.41 6.73
N ILE A 86 12.89 -5.44 5.66
CA ILE A 86 11.71 -6.33 5.55
C ILE A 86 12.15 -7.79 5.71
N ASN A 87 13.17 -8.23 4.95
CA ASN A 87 13.68 -9.59 5.01
C ASN A 87 14.20 -9.97 6.41
N PHE A 88 14.87 -9.04 7.08
CA PHE A 88 15.32 -9.24 8.46
C PHE A 88 14.13 -9.55 9.39
N HIS A 89 13.07 -8.75 9.35
CA HIS A 89 11.87 -8.99 10.16
C HIS A 89 11.16 -10.30 9.80
N LEU A 90 11.05 -10.62 8.51
CA LEU A 90 10.43 -11.88 8.07
C LEU A 90 11.20 -13.10 8.59
N ASN A 91 12.53 -13.07 8.53
CA ASN A 91 13.38 -14.15 9.04
C ASN A 91 13.26 -14.33 10.56
N ASP A 92 12.96 -13.24 11.28
CA ASP A 92 12.72 -13.26 12.74
C ASP A 92 11.24 -13.52 13.12
N GLY A 93 10.41 -13.91 12.15
CA GLY A 93 9.02 -14.33 12.38
C GLY A 93 8.02 -13.21 12.64
N TYR A 94 8.36 -11.97 12.30
CA TYR A 94 7.46 -10.82 12.45
C TYR A 94 6.31 -10.85 11.45
N VAL A 95 5.19 -10.26 11.83
CA VAL A 95 4.15 -9.84 10.88
C VAL A 95 4.49 -8.43 10.42
N VAL A 96 4.85 -8.31 9.15
CA VAL A 96 5.15 -7.03 8.50
C VAL A 96 3.87 -6.46 7.94
N ILE A 97 3.50 -5.25 8.38
CA ILE A 97 2.30 -4.54 7.93
C ILE A 97 2.76 -3.41 7.01
N MET A 98 2.32 -3.47 5.75
CA MET A 98 2.64 -2.47 4.74
C MET A 98 1.43 -1.55 4.53
N ASN A 99 1.60 -0.24 4.71
CA ASN A 99 0.66 0.76 4.25
C ASN A 99 1.13 1.22 2.86
N ARG A 100 0.49 0.70 1.81
CA ARG A 100 0.95 0.67 0.43
C ARG A 100 2.20 -0.20 0.21
N TYR A 101 2.27 -0.80 -0.98
CA TYR A 101 3.43 -1.58 -1.39
C TYR A 101 3.53 -1.63 -2.93
N TYR A 102 4.08 -2.71 -3.51
CA TYR A 102 4.21 -2.84 -4.98
C TYR A 102 2.85 -2.86 -5.69
N GLN A 103 1.76 -3.24 -5.03
CA GLN A 103 0.42 -3.17 -5.60
C GLN A 103 0.01 -1.76 -5.97
N SER A 104 0.35 -0.76 -5.14
CA SER A 104 0.16 0.65 -5.49
C SER A 104 0.92 1.01 -6.79
N ASN A 105 2.17 0.54 -6.94
CA ASN A 105 2.95 0.82 -8.14
C ASN A 105 2.29 0.26 -9.40
N LEU A 106 1.78 -0.98 -9.32
CA LEU A 106 1.07 -1.63 -10.41
C LEU A 106 -0.22 -0.89 -10.78
N VAL A 107 -1.05 -0.53 -9.78
CA VAL A 107 -2.35 0.13 -10.01
C VAL A 107 -2.17 1.54 -10.58
N TYR A 108 -1.35 2.36 -9.93
CA TYR A 108 -1.12 3.74 -10.36
C TYR A 108 -0.40 3.79 -11.71
N GLY A 109 0.56 2.89 -11.95
CA GLY A 109 1.27 2.78 -13.21
C GLY A 109 0.34 2.38 -14.35
N TYR A 110 -0.54 1.41 -14.13
CA TYR A 110 -1.57 1.02 -15.10
C TYR A 110 -2.47 2.20 -15.48
N VAL A 111 -2.94 2.98 -14.49
CA VAL A 111 -3.78 4.17 -14.76
C VAL A 111 -3.00 5.27 -15.48
N ASN A 112 -1.68 5.35 -15.26
CA ASN A 112 -0.78 6.22 -16.01
C ASN A 112 -0.44 5.71 -17.42
N GLY A 113 -1.01 4.58 -17.84
CA GLY A 113 -0.81 4.01 -19.19
C GLY A 113 0.47 3.19 -19.35
N LEU A 114 1.11 2.80 -18.25
CA LEU A 114 2.34 2.00 -18.29
C LEU A 114 2.02 0.50 -18.44
N ASP A 115 2.94 -0.20 -19.06
CA ASP A 115 2.87 -1.65 -19.23
C ASP A 115 2.94 -2.39 -17.87
N THR A 116 1.98 -3.27 -17.61
CA THR A 116 1.86 -3.98 -16.33
C THR A 116 2.95 -5.02 -16.13
N ASP A 117 3.47 -5.62 -17.20
CA ASP A 117 4.56 -6.59 -17.10
C ASP A 117 5.85 -5.87 -16.73
N TRP A 118 6.12 -4.71 -17.36
CA TRP A 118 7.24 -3.86 -16.99
C TRP A 118 7.16 -3.41 -15.51
N LEU A 119 5.99 -2.95 -15.06
CA LEU A 119 5.79 -2.57 -13.65
C LEU A 119 6.03 -3.73 -12.69
N SER A 120 5.61 -4.94 -13.07
CA SER A 120 5.80 -6.15 -12.26
C SER A 120 7.27 -6.54 -12.12
N ILE A 121 8.06 -6.36 -13.19
CA ILE A 121 9.50 -6.63 -13.21
C ILE A 121 10.24 -5.69 -12.24
N LEU A 122 9.81 -4.43 -12.10
CA LEU A 122 10.42 -3.48 -11.16
C LEU A 122 10.44 -3.97 -9.72
N ASP A 123 9.48 -4.81 -9.35
CA ASP A 123 9.30 -5.33 -7.99
C ASP A 123 9.55 -6.85 -7.89
N GLU A 124 10.17 -7.47 -8.90
CA GLU A 124 10.35 -8.92 -8.98
C GLU A 124 11.08 -9.48 -7.75
N ASN A 125 12.10 -8.79 -7.28
CA ASN A 125 12.92 -9.21 -6.14
C ASN A 125 12.45 -8.68 -4.78
N MET A 126 11.27 -8.05 -4.72
CA MET A 126 10.67 -7.66 -3.45
C MET A 126 9.92 -8.83 -2.81
N PRO A 127 9.98 -8.99 -1.47
CA PRO A 127 9.19 -9.99 -0.77
C PRO A 127 7.70 -9.85 -1.11
N ARG A 128 7.02 -10.95 -1.41
CA ARG A 128 5.61 -10.91 -1.82
C ARG A 128 4.68 -10.80 -0.62
N SER A 129 3.58 -10.07 -0.79
CA SER A 129 2.51 -10.00 0.22
C SER A 129 1.83 -11.36 0.35
N ASP A 130 1.71 -11.86 1.58
CA ASP A 130 0.92 -13.06 1.87
C ASP A 130 -0.59 -12.75 1.86
N LEU A 131 -0.93 -11.51 2.19
CA LEU A 131 -2.31 -11.01 2.21
C LEU A 131 -2.33 -9.54 1.77
N THR A 132 -3.15 -9.23 0.78
CA THR A 132 -3.45 -7.86 0.35
C THR A 132 -4.91 -7.55 0.63
N ILE A 133 -5.17 -6.44 1.31
CA ILE A 133 -6.51 -5.96 1.66
C ILE A 133 -6.70 -4.56 1.06
N ILE A 134 -7.71 -4.42 0.21
CA ILE A 134 -8.12 -3.14 -0.37
C ILE A 134 -9.18 -2.51 0.53
N LEU A 135 -8.90 -1.31 1.03
CA LEU A 135 -9.87 -0.48 1.73
C LEU A 135 -10.60 0.37 0.68
N ASP A 136 -11.76 -0.12 0.23
CA ASP A 136 -12.54 0.55 -0.81
C ASP A 136 -13.46 1.62 -0.23
N ALA A 137 -13.31 2.85 -0.72
CA ALA A 137 -14.21 3.95 -0.42
C ALA A 137 -14.37 4.84 -1.67
N PRO A 138 -15.59 5.30 -1.98
CA PRO A 138 -15.81 6.30 -3.02
C PRO A 138 -15.00 7.56 -2.77
N VAL A 139 -14.54 8.22 -3.85
CA VAL A 139 -13.72 9.45 -3.77
C VAL A 139 -14.44 10.53 -2.96
N GLN A 140 -15.76 10.66 -3.11
CA GLN A 140 -16.59 11.64 -2.38
C GLN A 140 -16.55 11.43 -0.85
N ILE A 141 -16.36 10.18 -0.40
CA ILE A 141 -16.21 9.87 1.03
C ILE A 141 -14.81 10.21 1.52
N THR A 142 -13.79 9.90 0.73
CA THR A 142 -12.40 10.18 1.11
C THR A 142 -12.09 11.68 1.12
N GLU A 143 -12.68 12.46 0.23
CA GLU A 143 -12.62 13.93 0.22
C GLU A 143 -13.14 14.54 1.52
N LYS A 144 -14.25 14.01 2.09
CA LYS A 144 -14.81 14.47 3.37
C LYS A 144 -13.94 14.14 4.58
N ARG A 145 -13.00 13.19 4.46
CA ARG A 145 -12.11 12.77 5.54
C ARG A 145 -10.83 13.59 5.70
N GLY A 146 -10.64 14.62 4.87
CA GLY A 146 -9.46 15.47 5.00
C GLY A 146 -9.42 16.60 3.97
N THR A 147 -8.29 17.34 3.93
CA THR A 147 -8.04 18.38 2.92
C THR A 147 -8.24 17.83 1.51
N PRO A 148 -8.73 18.67 0.57
CA PRO A 148 -8.84 18.28 -0.84
C PRO A 148 -7.55 17.62 -1.32
N VAL A 149 -7.69 16.59 -2.15
CA VAL A 149 -6.54 15.98 -2.82
C VAL A 149 -5.83 17.08 -3.57
N ASN A 150 -4.57 17.36 -3.22
CA ASN A 150 -3.78 18.33 -3.97
C ASN A 150 -3.72 17.86 -5.43
N GLU A 151 -4.11 18.75 -6.35
CA GLU A 151 -3.87 18.53 -7.77
C GLU A 151 -2.35 18.38 -7.95
N ASN A 152 -1.91 17.15 -8.09
CA ASN A 152 -0.54 16.90 -8.49
C ASN A 152 -0.46 16.94 -10.02
N ARG A 153 0.75 17.04 -10.55
CA ARG A 153 1.03 17.21 -11.99
C ARG A 153 0.59 16.06 -12.92
N PHE A 154 -0.07 15.01 -12.38
CA PHE A 154 -0.47 13.83 -13.14
C PHE A 154 -1.96 13.77 -13.51
N GLY A 155 -2.72 14.86 -13.36
CA GLY A 155 -4.07 14.98 -13.89
C GLY A 155 -5.10 15.66 -12.98
N PRO A 156 -6.35 15.84 -13.45
CA PRO A 156 -7.44 16.32 -12.62
C PRO A 156 -7.66 15.29 -11.51
N ALA A 157 -7.37 15.71 -10.28
CA ALA A 157 -7.18 14.83 -9.13
C ALA A 157 -8.34 13.84 -8.93
N LYS A 158 -9.59 14.28 -9.15
CA LYS A 158 -10.77 13.45 -8.87
C LYS A 158 -10.95 12.31 -9.88
N GLU A 159 -10.98 12.61 -11.18
CA GLU A 159 -11.16 11.59 -12.23
C GLU A 159 -10.02 10.56 -12.23
N PHE A 160 -8.81 11.03 -11.98
CA PHE A 160 -7.65 10.15 -11.85
C PHE A 160 -7.81 9.19 -10.66
N ILE A 161 -8.22 9.69 -9.48
CA ILE A 161 -8.41 8.86 -8.29
C ILE A 161 -9.60 7.91 -8.45
N GLU A 162 -10.67 8.29 -9.19
CA GLU A 162 -11.76 7.37 -9.54
C GLU A 162 -11.24 6.20 -10.40
N LYS A 163 -10.42 6.48 -11.42
CA LYS A 163 -9.76 5.44 -12.24
C LYS A 163 -8.84 4.54 -11.41
N VAL A 164 -8.08 5.12 -10.49
CA VAL A 164 -7.23 4.35 -9.56
C VAL A 164 -8.06 3.43 -8.68
N ARG A 165 -9.18 3.90 -8.15
CA ARG A 165 -10.10 3.06 -7.38
C ARG A 165 -10.65 1.90 -8.20
N GLU A 166 -11.14 2.16 -9.41
CA GLU A 166 -11.62 1.14 -10.34
C GLU A 166 -10.55 0.10 -10.68
N ALA A 167 -9.32 0.57 -10.92
CA ALA A 167 -8.18 -0.31 -11.18
C ALA A 167 -7.83 -1.19 -9.97
N PHE A 168 -7.89 -0.65 -8.73
CA PHE A 168 -7.74 -1.47 -7.53
C PHE A 168 -8.78 -2.58 -7.46
N LEU A 169 -10.06 -2.29 -7.73
CA LEU A 169 -11.14 -3.28 -7.68
C LEU A 169 -10.99 -4.34 -8.77
N SER A 170 -10.67 -3.93 -9.99
CA SER A 170 -10.43 -4.85 -11.11
C SER A 170 -9.24 -5.79 -10.86
N LEU A 171 -8.12 -5.25 -10.38
CA LEU A 171 -6.96 -6.07 -10.04
C LEU A 171 -7.21 -6.94 -8.80
N ALA A 172 -7.98 -6.47 -7.83
CA ALA A 172 -8.34 -7.27 -6.66
C ALA A 172 -9.09 -8.56 -7.04
N GLU A 173 -9.99 -8.48 -8.03
CA GLU A 173 -10.70 -9.65 -8.56
C GLU A 173 -9.72 -10.64 -9.23
N LYS A 174 -8.85 -10.13 -10.11
CA LYS A 174 -7.85 -10.93 -10.83
C LYS A 174 -6.84 -11.60 -9.90
N GLU A 175 -6.30 -10.84 -8.96
CA GLU A 175 -5.22 -11.25 -8.04
C GLU A 175 -5.76 -11.86 -6.72
N LYS A 176 -7.09 -11.97 -6.58
CA LYS A 176 -7.78 -12.48 -5.38
C LYS A 176 -7.46 -11.70 -4.10
N TRP A 177 -7.19 -10.41 -4.22
CA TRP A 177 -7.04 -9.54 -3.05
C TRP A 177 -8.38 -9.40 -2.33
N LYS A 178 -8.34 -9.17 -1.03
CA LYS A 178 -9.55 -8.97 -0.23
C LYS A 178 -10.00 -7.52 -0.32
N VAL A 179 -11.30 -7.30 -0.55
CA VAL A 179 -11.87 -5.95 -0.60
C VAL A 179 -12.78 -5.76 0.60
N ILE A 180 -12.60 -4.65 1.31
CA ILE A 180 -13.42 -4.26 2.47
C ILE A 180 -14.06 -2.90 2.16
N ASP A 181 -15.38 -2.80 2.37
CA ASP A 181 -16.08 -1.53 2.35
C ASP A 181 -15.58 -0.62 3.48
N ALA A 182 -14.80 0.40 3.10
CA ALA A 182 -14.22 1.36 4.01
C ALA A 182 -15.08 2.62 4.24
N THR A 183 -16.36 2.59 3.88
CA THR A 183 -17.31 3.68 4.17
C THR A 183 -17.85 3.63 5.60
N ARG A 184 -17.74 2.48 6.25
CA ARG A 184 -18.25 2.16 7.59
C ARG A 184 -17.38 2.76 8.72
N SER A 185 -17.74 2.48 9.98
CA SER A 185 -16.93 2.88 11.14
C SER A 185 -15.56 2.21 11.12
N LYS A 186 -14.56 2.87 11.70
CA LYS A 186 -13.19 2.31 11.78
C LYS A 186 -13.16 0.99 12.56
N GLU A 187 -14.05 0.82 13.52
CA GLU A 187 -14.20 -0.36 14.35
C GLU A 187 -14.78 -1.54 13.53
N ASP A 188 -15.78 -1.28 12.69
CA ASP A 188 -16.38 -2.30 11.81
C ASP A 188 -15.38 -2.79 10.76
N ILE A 189 -14.67 -1.86 10.13
CA ILE A 189 -13.61 -2.15 9.18
C ILE A 189 -12.53 -3.00 9.85
N HIS A 190 -12.12 -2.62 11.06
CA HIS A 190 -11.11 -3.34 11.81
C HIS A 190 -11.53 -4.77 12.14
N ARG A 191 -12.79 -4.99 12.54
CA ARG A 191 -13.32 -6.35 12.80
C ARG A 191 -13.24 -7.23 11.55
N ASP A 192 -13.53 -6.69 10.37
CA ASP A 192 -13.43 -7.44 9.13
C ASP A 192 -11.99 -7.75 8.77
N ILE A 193 -11.06 -6.80 8.98
CA ILE A 193 -9.61 -7.04 8.80
C ILE A 193 -9.14 -8.18 9.70
N ILE A 194 -9.49 -8.14 10.99
CA ILE A 194 -9.14 -9.20 11.95
C ILE A 194 -9.65 -10.54 11.45
N ARG A 195 -10.93 -10.63 11.08
CA ARG A 195 -11.53 -11.88 10.58
C ARG A 195 -10.78 -12.44 9.37
N ILE A 196 -10.41 -11.58 8.42
CA ILE A 196 -9.65 -12.00 7.23
C ILE A 196 -8.26 -12.49 7.63
N VAL A 197 -7.56 -11.76 8.51
CA VAL A 197 -6.21 -12.11 8.97
C VAL A 197 -6.22 -13.43 9.73
N GLU A 198 -7.18 -13.63 10.65
CA GLU A 198 -7.29 -14.86 11.42
C GLU A 198 -7.64 -16.10 10.59
N ASN A 199 -8.37 -15.92 9.48
CA ASN A 199 -8.68 -17.01 8.56
C ASN A 199 -7.51 -17.35 7.62
N GLN A 200 -6.51 -16.46 7.50
CA GLN A 200 -5.38 -16.62 6.60
C GLN A 200 -4.12 -17.17 7.30
N PHE A 201 -3.98 -16.96 8.61
CA PHE A 201 -2.80 -17.28 9.43
C PHE A 201 -3.17 -18.07 10.70
#